data_f187b4c358b93288fe2d3e5b043219e6
#
_entry.id   f187b4c358b93288fe2d3e5b043219e6
#
_cell.length_a   1.000
_cell.length_b   1.000
_cell.length_c   1.000
_cell.angle_alpha   90.00
_cell.angle_beta   90.00
_cell.angle_gamma   90.00
#
_symmetry.space_group_name_H-M   'P 1'
#
loop_
_entity.id
_entity.type
_entity.pdbx_description
1 polymer ?
#
loop_
_entity_poly.entity_id
_entity_poly.type
_entity_poly.pdbx_seq_one_letter_code
_entity_poly.pdbx_strand_id
1 'polypeptide(L)'
;MSSLVSIIINCFNQGHYLERSVKSVISQTYNNIECLIVDDGSTDNTRLVSEELTGIYPQVKYFFKENSGLPSSRNFGVRQAQGEWIQCLDADDWIHEDKIRLQLSYLAEVTDHDSVVLYADYERVYIDAQENIVNRQENIIGALATEQLIQRLLIPDFLTNSPHPCLQQAMLIHKNVLSKTQFPEYFKALGDRYFAVDILKAGANFVYTPMIGAYYTKHQSNRTNNWNYMRNYYVLFYETIAKNYPELNQFCRVGIEHLLEEAIREQDEDTFNRLIKIVTPPINLFDKKFKVNNKLTIQILNKIRQITPSFLLYEKYRGPRSKKIISLFTEKMKLLKG
;
A
#
# COMPACT_ATOMS: atom_id res chain seq x y z
N MET A 1 -33.42 -1.73 10.92
CA MET A 1 -32.71 -0.45 11.28
C MET A 1 -31.52 -0.32 10.35
N SER A 2 -31.14 0.88 9.95
CA SER A 2 -29.94 1.08 9.14
C SER A 2 -28.68 0.87 10.00
N SER A 3 -27.69 0.13 9.52
CA SER A 3 -26.44 -0.14 10.25
C SER A 3 -25.66 1.15 10.49
N LEU A 4 -25.08 1.32 11.68
CA LEU A 4 -24.20 2.46 11.97
C LEU A 4 -22.87 2.28 11.23
N VAL A 5 -22.39 3.35 10.59
CA VAL A 5 -21.08 3.42 9.93
C VAL A 5 -20.17 4.36 10.71
N SER A 6 -19.00 3.86 11.12
CA SER A 6 -17.97 4.69 11.74
C SER A 6 -16.92 5.10 10.70
N ILE A 7 -16.76 6.39 10.48
CA ILE A 7 -15.74 6.93 9.59
C ILE A 7 -14.61 7.49 10.46
N ILE A 8 -13.42 6.88 10.35
CA ILE A 8 -12.24 7.19 11.15
C ILE A 8 -11.30 8.06 10.32
N ILE A 9 -11.17 9.32 10.68
CA ILE A 9 -10.23 10.25 10.05
C ILE A 9 -8.93 10.24 10.84
N ASN A 10 -7.85 9.74 10.22
CA ASN A 10 -6.53 9.71 10.86
C ASN A 10 -5.77 10.98 10.49
N CYS A 11 -5.25 11.67 11.49
CA CYS A 11 -4.58 12.95 11.35
C CYS A 11 -3.24 12.99 12.09
N PHE A 12 -2.21 13.56 11.44
CA PHE A 12 -0.94 13.92 12.06
C PHE A 12 -0.37 15.16 11.37
N ASN A 13 -0.38 16.31 12.05
CA ASN A 13 0.07 17.59 11.52
C ASN A 13 -0.59 17.97 10.18
N GLN A 14 -1.91 17.78 10.09
CA GLN A 14 -2.73 18.03 8.90
C GLN A 14 -4.03 18.79 9.24
N GLY A 15 -4.00 19.64 10.27
CA GLY A 15 -5.18 20.40 10.73
C GLY A 15 -5.84 21.23 9.63
N HIS A 16 -5.05 21.76 8.69
CA HIS A 16 -5.56 22.54 7.54
C HIS A 16 -6.41 21.74 6.55
N TYR A 17 -6.27 20.41 6.50
CA TYR A 17 -7.09 19.56 5.63
C TYR A 17 -8.37 19.04 6.32
N LEU A 18 -8.41 19.02 7.66
CA LEU A 18 -9.46 18.34 8.42
C LEU A 18 -10.87 18.82 8.08
N GLU A 19 -11.06 20.11 7.89
CA GLU A 19 -12.37 20.66 7.61
C GLU A 19 -12.99 20.06 6.34
N ARG A 20 -12.18 19.91 5.27
CA ARG A 20 -12.63 19.30 4.01
C ARG A 20 -12.97 17.81 4.21
N SER A 21 -12.11 17.09 4.90
CA SER A 21 -12.30 15.66 5.17
C SER A 21 -13.57 15.43 5.98
N VAL A 22 -13.74 16.13 7.10
CA VAL A 22 -14.94 16.05 7.96
C VAL A 22 -16.20 16.45 7.19
N LYS A 23 -16.19 17.54 6.44
CA LYS A 23 -17.34 17.97 5.63
C LYS A 23 -17.77 16.89 4.63
N SER A 24 -16.84 16.16 4.01
CA SER A 24 -17.17 15.05 3.12
C SER A 24 -17.87 13.88 3.83
N VAL A 25 -17.60 13.71 5.12
CA VAL A 25 -18.28 12.71 5.97
C VAL A 25 -19.67 13.19 6.36
N ILE A 26 -19.80 14.46 6.78
CA ILE A 26 -21.07 15.02 7.25
C ILE A 26 -22.09 15.19 6.12
N SER A 27 -21.61 15.40 4.89
CA SER A 27 -22.45 15.53 3.69
C SER A 27 -22.88 14.21 3.08
N GLN A 28 -22.54 13.05 3.70
CA GLN A 28 -23.01 11.76 3.19
C GLN A 28 -24.53 11.67 3.13
N THR A 29 -25.05 11.16 2.02
CA THR A 29 -26.50 10.89 1.86
C THR A 29 -27.01 9.73 2.71
N TYR A 30 -26.11 8.98 3.34
CA TYR A 30 -26.40 7.98 4.37
C TYR A 30 -26.29 8.61 5.75
N ASN A 31 -27.40 8.64 6.51
CA ASN A 31 -27.50 9.49 7.71
C ASN A 31 -27.01 8.79 9.01
N ASN A 32 -26.95 7.45 9.07
CA ASN A 32 -26.56 6.75 10.30
C ASN A 32 -25.03 6.58 10.37
N ILE A 33 -24.33 7.68 10.60
CA ILE A 33 -22.87 7.76 10.64
C ILE A 33 -22.38 8.41 11.93
N GLU A 34 -21.19 8.00 12.37
CA GLU A 34 -20.33 8.75 13.30
C GLU A 34 -18.97 9.05 12.62
N CYS A 35 -18.38 10.17 12.97
CA CYS A 35 -17.07 10.60 12.50
C CYS A 35 -16.09 10.65 13.67
N LEU A 36 -15.00 9.89 13.59
CA LEU A 36 -13.99 9.81 14.63
C LEU A 36 -12.68 10.43 14.12
N ILE A 37 -12.32 11.62 14.58
CA ILE A 37 -11.02 12.21 14.32
C ILE A 37 -10.02 11.58 15.30
N VAL A 38 -9.00 10.90 14.78
CA VAL A 38 -7.91 10.32 15.56
C VAL A 38 -6.64 11.11 15.27
N ASP A 39 -6.24 11.93 16.23
CA ASP A 39 -5.02 12.73 16.19
C ASP A 39 -3.85 11.92 16.75
N ASP A 40 -2.88 11.60 15.90
CA ASP A 40 -1.69 10.81 16.22
C ASP A 40 -0.55 11.68 16.78
N GLY A 41 -0.87 12.56 17.76
CA GLY A 41 0.12 13.37 18.45
C GLY A 41 0.57 14.59 17.65
N SER A 42 -0.33 15.29 17.00
CA SER A 42 -0.04 16.51 16.24
C SER A 42 0.46 17.64 17.13
N THR A 43 1.30 18.49 16.53
CA THR A 43 1.87 19.69 17.16
C THR A 43 1.47 20.98 16.46
N ASP A 44 0.71 20.89 15.37
CA ASP A 44 0.10 22.00 14.64
C ASP A 44 -1.27 22.37 15.21
N ASN A 45 -2.10 23.06 14.44
CA ASN A 45 -3.45 23.45 14.82
C ASN A 45 -4.51 22.33 14.74
N THR A 46 -4.11 21.07 14.51
CA THR A 46 -5.04 19.91 14.38
C THR A 46 -6.02 19.84 15.53
N ARG A 47 -5.54 19.97 16.76
CA ARG A 47 -6.40 19.92 17.95
C ARG A 47 -7.45 21.04 17.95
N LEU A 48 -7.04 22.27 17.68
CA LEU A 48 -7.95 23.43 17.66
C LEU A 48 -9.08 23.23 16.64
N VAL A 49 -8.71 22.86 15.41
CA VAL A 49 -9.68 22.61 14.33
C VAL A 49 -10.61 21.45 14.71
N SER A 50 -10.08 20.37 15.31
CA SER A 50 -10.91 19.24 15.74
C SER A 50 -11.93 19.62 16.82
N GLU A 51 -11.52 20.42 17.80
CA GLU A 51 -12.42 20.91 18.87
C GLU A 51 -13.52 21.81 18.29
N GLU A 52 -13.20 22.67 17.33
CA GLU A 52 -14.19 23.48 16.60
C GLU A 52 -15.19 22.62 15.83
N LEU A 53 -14.71 21.60 15.10
CA LEU A 53 -15.57 20.70 14.32
C LEU A 53 -16.49 19.86 15.22
N THR A 54 -16.00 19.41 16.39
CA THR A 54 -16.84 18.69 17.37
C THR A 54 -17.91 19.59 17.98
N GLY A 55 -17.64 20.88 18.13
CA GLY A 55 -18.63 21.88 18.58
C GLY A 55 -19.74 22.16 17.55
N ILE A 56 -19.44 22.03 16.26
CA ILE A 56 -20.39 22.30 15.16
C ILE A 56 -21.23 21.06 14.84
N TYR A 57 -20.61 19.87 14.81
CA TYR A 57 -21.22 18.63 14.33
C TYR A 57 -21.33 17.57 15.45
N PRO A 58 -22.54 17.30 16.00
CA PRO A 58 -22.73 16.37 17.13
C PRO A 58 -22.28 14.93 16.86
N GLN A 59 -22.21 14.50 15.59
CA GLN A 59 -21.75 13.18 15.19
C GLN A 59 -20.21 13.07 15.09
N VAL A 60 -19.46 14.18 15.24
CA VAL A 60 -18.00 14.21 15.23
C VAL A 60 -17.46 14.05 16.64
N LYS A 61 -16.49 13.14 16.81
CA LYS A 61 -15.77 12.91 18.07
C LYS A 61 -14.27 13.07 17.80
N TYR A 62 -13.56 13.65 18.75
CA TYR A 62 -12.10 13.84 18.71
C TYR A 62 -11.40 12.98 19.75
N PHE A 63 -10.34 12.30 19.32
CA PHE A 63 -9.47 11.48 20.14
C PHE A 63 -8.02 11.84 19.88
N PHE A 64 -7.32 12.22 20.96
CA PHE A 64 -5.87 12.42 20.93
C PHE A 64 -5.15 11.18 21.44
N LYS A 65 -4.02 10.84 20.84
CA LYS A 65 -3.09 9.82 21.34
C LYS A 65 -1.65 10.24 21.06
N GLU A 66 -0.70 9.68 21.81
CA GLU A 66 0.72 9.84 21.49
C GLU A 66 1.04 9.26 20.12
N ASN A 67 1.98 9.91 19.38
CA ASN A 67 2.35 9.50 18.04
C ASN A 67 2.92 8.08 18.03
N SER A 68 2.32 7.22 17.23
CA SER A 68 2.79 5.85 17.00
C SER A 68 2.61 5.39 15.53
N GLY A 69 2.17 6.29 14.67
CA GLY A 69 2.04 6.08 13.23
C GLY A 69 0.66 5.63 12.77
N LEU A 70 0.42 5.80 11.49
CA LEU A 70 -0.88 5.64 10.84
C LEU A 70 -1.57 4.27 11.12
N PRO A 71 -0.89 3.10 11.03
CA PRO A 71 -1.56 1.83 11.34
C PRO A 71 -2.05 1.74 12.78
N SER A 72 -1.26 2.26 13.75
CA SER A 72 -1.65 2.31 15.16
C SER A 72 -2.84 3.23 15.39
N SER A 73 -2.90 4.39 14.70
CA SER A 73 -4.04 5.30 14.73
C SER A 73 -5.30 4.66 14.17
N ARG A 74 -5.19 3.93 13.05
CA ARG A 74 -6.33 3.17 12.50
C ARG A 74 -6.83 2.12 13.48
N ASN A 75 -5.93 1.33 14.08
CA ASN A 75 -6.28 0.33 15.10
C ASN A 75 -6.94 0.99 16.32
N PHE A 76 -6.43 2.14 16.77
CA PHE A 76 -7.04 2.89 17.86
C PHE A 76 -8.46 3.35 17.48
N GLY A 77 -8.64 3.96 16.30
CA GLY A 77 -9.94 4.39 15.81
C GLY A 77 -10.96 3.24 15.71
N VAL A 78 -10.53 2.07 15.21
CA VAL A 78 -11.37 0.86 15.16
C VAL A 78 -11.85 0.43 16.54
N ARG A 79 -11.02 0.55 17.58
CA ARG A 79 -11.43 0.25 18.97
C ARG A 79 -12.44 1.25 19.52
N GLN A 80 -12.41 2.52 19.08
CA GLN A 80 -13.35 3.56 19.48
C GLN A 80 -14.68 3.51 18.70
N ALA A 81 -14.65 2.88 17.51
CA ALA A 81 -15.79 2.81 16.61
C ALA A 81 -16.95 1.96 17.17
N GLN A 82 -18.17 2.49 17.09
CA GLN A 82 -19.40 1.84 17.50
C GLN A 82 -20.14 1.20 16.32
N GLY A 83 -19.82 1.61 15.09
CA GLY A 83 -20.46 1.14 13.87
C GLY A 83 -20.18 -0.32 13.56
N GLU A 84 -21.11 -0.92 12.84
CA GLU A 84 -20.99 -2.23 12.24
C GLU A 84 -20.05 -2.21 11.02
N TRP A 85 -20.01 -1.07 10.35
CA TRP A 85 -19.16 -0.80 9.19
C TRP A 85 -18.11 0.27 9.51
N ILE A 86 -16.89 0.04 9.06
CA ILE A 86 -15.75 0.90 9.33
C ILE A 86 -15.16 1.43 8.02
N GLN A 87 -15.00 2.74 7.95
CA GLN A 87 -14.31 3.47 6.90
C GLN A 87 -13.09 4.17 7.47
N CYS A 88 -11.88 3.86 6.97
CA CYS A 88 -10.70 4.67 7.26
C CYS A 88 -10.54 5.76 6.19
N LEU A 89 -10.22 6.97 6.61
CA LEU A 89 -10.01 8.14 5.77
C LEU A 89 -8.77 8.89 6.28
N ASP A 90 -7.87 9.26 5.40
CA ASP A 90 -6.73 10.09 5.77
C ASP A 90 -7.16 11.58 5.73
N ALA A 91 -6.60 12.42 6.61
CA ALA A 91 -7.09 13.78 6.81
C ALA A 91 -6.96 14.69 5.57
N ASP A 92 -6.01 14.37 4.68
CA ASP A 92 -5.80 15.09 3.41
C ASP A 92 -6.69 14.61 2.26
N ASP A 93 -7.54 13.58 2.49
CA ASP A 93 -8.43 12.99 1.50
C ASP A 93 -9.91 13.30 1.80
N TRP A 94 -10.80 12.95 0.87
CA TRP A 94 -12.25 13.04 1.07
C TRP A 94 -13.00 11.96 0.28
N ILE A 95 -14.28 11.78 0.61
CA ILE A 95 -15.13 10.75 0.00
C ILE A 95 -16.30 11.36 -0.77
N HIS A 96 -16.81 10.63 -1.76
CA HIS A 96 -17.99 11.02 -2.52
C HIS A 96 -19.23 11.00 -1.61
N GLU A 97 -20.15 11.97 -1.77
CA GLU A 97 -21.34 12.13 -0.91
C GLU A 97 -22.27 10.90 -0.87
N ASP A 98 -22.34 10.15 -1.94
CA ASP A 98 -23.16 8.92 -2.04
C ASP A 98 -22.41 7.64 -1.69
N LYS A 99 -21.12 7.70 -1.33
CA LYS A 99 -20.28 6.52 -1.21
C LYS A 99 -20.87 5.46 -0.27
N ILE A 100 -21.19 5.87 0.95
CA ILE A 100 -21.67 4.92 1.99
C ILE A 100 -23.00 4.30 1.56
N ARG A 101 -23.93 5.10 1.09
CA ARG A 101 -25.25 4.63 0.63
C ARG A 101 -25.13 3.62 -0.51
N LEU A 102 -24.35 3.96 -1.53
CA LEU A 102 -24.15 3.08 -2.70
C LEU A 102 -23.40 1.81 -2.32
N GLN A 103 -22.33 1.87 -1.56
CA GLN A 103 -21.62 0.67 -1.12
C GLN A 103 -22.54 -0.28 -0.35
N LEU A 104 -23.27 0.21 0.64
CA LEU A 104 -24.20 -0.62 1.41
C LEU A 104 -25.34 -1.22 0.59
N SER A 105 -25.74 -0.58 -0.53
CA SER A 105 -26.77 -1.14 -1.40
C SER A 105 -26.34 -2.43 -2.12
N TYR A 106 -25.04 -2.65 -2.31
CA TYR A 106 -24.49 -3.89 -2.90
C TYR A 106 -24.52 -5.09 -1.96
N LEU A 107 -24.81 -4.88 -0.68
CA LEU A 107 -25.00 -5.99 0.27
C LEU A 107 -26.25 -6.83 0.00
N ALA A 108 -27.22 -6.32 -0.74
CA ALA A 108 -28.45 -7.04 -1.05
C ALA A 108 -28.20 -8.38 -1.79
N GLU A 109 -27.05 -8.49 -2.50
CA GLU A 109 -26.64 -9.67 -3.24
C GLU A 109 -25.67 -10.58 -2.46
N VAL A 110 -25.35 -10.22 -1.21
CA VAL A 110 -24.37 -10.93 -0.37
C VAL A 110 -25.10 -11.62 0.78
N THR A 111 -24.83 -12.90 1.00
CA THR A 111 -25.46 -13.68 2.06
C THR A 111 -24.75 -13.60 3.41
N ASP A 112 -23.42 -13.46 3.40
CA ASP A 112 -22.59 -13.32 4.60
C ASP A 112 -21.98 -11.93 4.64
N HIS A 113 -22.58 -11.02 5.40
CA HIS A 113 -22.08 -9.64 5.54
C HIS A 113 -20.87 -9.55 6.48
N ASP A 114 -20.69 -10.47 7.40
CA ASP A 114 -19.67 -10.44 8.46
C ASP A 114 -18.23 -10.48 7.91
N SER A 115 -18.06 -11.03 6.73
CA SER A 115 -16.75 -11.15 6.06
C SER A 115 -16.52 -10.12 4.94
N VAL A 116 -17.47 -9.17 4.73
CA VAL A 116 -17.45 -8.30 3.55
C VAL A 116 -16.51 -7.11 3.69
N VAL A 117 -15.81 -6.85 2.60
CA VAL A 117 -15.07 -5.61 2.29
C VAL A 117 -15.62 -5.04 0.98
N LEU A 118 -16.35 -3.94 1.08
CA LEU A 118 -16.79 -3.19 -0.10
C LEU A 118 -15.65 -2.30 -0.57
N TYR A 119 -15.37 -2.28 -1.88
CA TYR A 119 -14.35 -1.41 -2.47
C TYR A 119 -14.87 -0.72 -3.72
N ALA A 120 -14.34 0.44 -4.01
CA ALA A 120 -14.76 1.29 -5.12
C ALA A 120 -13.54 1.86 -5.88
N ASP A 121 -13.80 2.43 -7.05
CA ASP A 121 -12.83 3.23 -7.78
C ASP A 121 -12.51 4.52 -7.01
N TYR A 122 -11.44 5.20 -7.41
CA TYR A 122 -11.04 6.45 -6.79
C TYR A 122 -10.44 7.42 -7.80
N GLU A 123 -10.39 8.67 -7.45
CA GLU A 123 -9.73 9.72 -8.22
C GLU A 123 -8.47 10.19 -7.49
N ARG A 124 -7.34 10.30 -8.17
CA ARG A 124 -6.17 11.05 -7.69
C ARG A 124 -6.34 12.51 -8.01
N VAL A 125 -6.26 13.33 -6.98
CA VAL A 125 -6.39 14.79 -7.10
C VAL A 125 -5.04 15.44 -6.78
N TYR A 126 -4.41 16.02 -7.78
CA TYR A 126 -3.12 16.67 -7.64
C TYR A 126 -3.33 18.11 -7.24
N ILE A 127 -2.67 18.56 -6.16
CA ILE A 127 -2.73 19.94 -5.68
C ILE A 127 -1.35 20.60 -5.67
N ASP A 128 -1.33 21.91 -5.89
CA ASP A 128 -0.12 22.73 -5.76
C ASP A 128 0.17 23.12 -4.29
N ALA A 129 1.20 23.94 -4.08
CA ALA A 129 1.57 24.41 -2.73
C ALA A 129 0.55 25.37 -2.09
N GLN A 130 -0.39 25.91 -2.88
CA GLN A 130 -1.50 26.75 -2.44
C GLN A 130 -2.81 25.96 -2.33
N GLU A 131 -2.74 24.63 -2.40
CA GLU A 131 -3.87 23.68 -2.34
C GLU A 131 -4.87 23.79 -3.52
N ASN A 132 -4.51 24.48 -4.60
CA ASN A 132 -5.34 24.50 -5.79
C ASN A 132 -5.23 23.17 -6.53
N ILE A 133 -6.36 22.69 -7.03
CA ILE A 133 -6.38 21.47 -7.85
C ILE A 133 -5.78 21.78 -9.22
N VAL A 134 -4.67 21.10 -9.55
CA VAL A 134 -3.96 21.29 -10.81
C VAL A 134 -4.21 20.15 -11.80
N ASN A 135 -4.59 18.96 -11.31
CA ASN A 135 -4.93 17.82 -12.17
C ASN A 135 -5.83 16.82 -11.42
N ARG A 136 -6.59 16.03 -12.19
CA ARG A 136 -7.39 14.89 -11.69
C ARG A 136 -7.16 13.68 -12.57
N GLN A 137 -7.11 12.51 -11.95
CA GLN A 137 -6.91 11.24 -12.64
C GLN A 137 -7.82 10.17 -12.04
N GLU A 138 -8.79 9.73 -12.82
CA GLU A 138 -9.61 8.58 -12.44
C GLU A 138 -8.79 7.30 -12.43
N ASN A 139 -9.04 6.46 -11.42
CA ASN A 139 -8.39 5.18 -11.23
C ASN A 139 -9.48 4.11 -11.13
N ILE A 140 -9.83 3.56 -12.27
CA ILE A 140 -10.86 2.53 -12.39
C ILE A 140 -10.24 1.17 -12.04
N ILE A 141 -10.73 0.59 -10.96
CA ILE A 141 -10.30 -0.72 -10.47
C ILE A 141 -11.09 -1.83 -11.15
N GLY A 142 -12.41 -1.67 -11.18
CA GLY A 142 -13.34 -2.67 -11.69
C GLY A 142 -13.55 -3.84 -10.73
N ALA A 143 -14.47 -4.72 -11.08
CA ALA A 143 -14.67 -5.97 -10.36
C ALA A 143 -13.50 -6.93 -10.62
N LEU A 144 -12.90 -7.47 -9.57
CA LEU A 144 -11.74 -8.34 -9.63
C LEU A 144 -12.08 -9.71 -9.05
N ALA A 145 -11.75 -10.77 -9.79
CA ALA A 145 -11.71 -12.11 -9.21
C ALA A 145 -10.59 -12.18 -8.15
N THR A 146 -10.73 -13.07 -7.18
CA THR A 146 -9.78 -13.20 -6.05
C THR A 146 -8.32 -13.29 -6.50
N GLU A 147 -8.03 -14.08 -7.54
CA GLU A 147 -6.66 -14.21 -8.06
C GLU A 147 -6.13 -12.90 -8.67
N GLN A 148 -6.97 -12.19 -9.41
CA GLN A 148 -6.63 -10.88 -9.97
C GLN A 148 -6.38 -9.84 -8.87
N LEU A 149 -7.19 -9.88 -7.81
CA LEU A 149 -7.01 -9.01 -6.64
C LEU A 149 -5.66 -9.29 -5.96
N ILE A 150 -5.33 -10.58 -5.73
CA ILE A 150 -4.03 -10.99 -5.17
C ILE A 150 -2.88 -10.47 -6.05
N GLN A 151 -2.94 -10.70 -7.35
CA GLN A 151 -1.89 -10.23 -8.27
C GLN A 151 -1.71 -8.70 -8.20
N ARG A 152 -2.80 -7.94 -8.20
CA ARG A 152 -2.75 -6.47 -8.11
C ARG A 152 -2.30 -5.96 -6.74
N LEU A 153 -2.51 -6.71 -5.67
CA LEU A 153 -1.98 -6.40 -4.35
C LEU A 153 -0.48 -6.67 -4.24
N LEU A 154 0.03 -7.69 -4.92
CA LEU A 154 1.42 -8.14 -4.81
C LEU A 154 2.35 -7.51 -5.84
N ILE A 155 1.83 -7.00 -6.96
CA ILE A 155 2.62 -6.31 -7.99
C ILE A 155 2.44 -4.79 -7.83
N PRO A 156 3.53 -4.01 -7.74
CA PRO A 156 3.45 -2.56 -7.67
C PRO A 156 2.74 -1.93 -8.88
N ASP A 157 1.93 -0.91 -8.65
CA ASP A 157 1.13 -0.22 -9.67
C ASP A 157 1.98 0.29 -10.83
N PHE A 158 3.17 0.84 -10.53
CA PHE A 158 4.08 1.37 -11.54
C PHE A 158 4.68 0.31 -12.48
N LEU A 159 4.55 -0.98 -12.15
CA LEU A 159 4.97 -2.09 -13.02
C LEU A 159 3.83 -2.59 -13.92
N THR A 160 2.59 -2.28 -13.60
CA THR A 160 1.41 -2.80 -14.29
C THR A 160 0.57 -1.73 -14.96
N ASN A 161 0.78 -0.45 -14.66
CA ASN A 161 -0.10 0.67 -14.98
C ASN A 161 -1.56 0.46 -14.49
N SER A 162 -1.74 -0.38 -13.48
CA SER A 162 -3.05 -0.67 -12.87
C SER A 162 -3.15 0.02 -11.52
N PRO A 163 -4.26 0.70 -11.21
CA PRO A 163 -4.42 1.39 -9.93
C PRO A 163 -4.44 0.41 -8.76
N HIS A 164 -4.02 0.88 -7.58
CA HIS A 164 -4.06 0.09 -6.35
C HIS A 164 -5.50 -0.31 -6.02
N PRO A 165 -5.82 -1.61 -5.83
CA PRO A 165 -7.20 -2.05 -5.71
C PRO A 165 -7.82 -1.78 -4.34
N CYS A 166 -7.03 -1.59 -3.31
CA CYS A 166 -7.50 -1.52 -1.92
C CYS A 166 -7.00 -0.25 -1.22
N LEU A 167 -7.32 0.91 -1.81
CA LEU A 167 -7.08 2.20 -1.15
C LEU A 167 -8.05 2.33 0.03
N GLN A 168 -7.54 2.61 1.24
CA GLN A 168 -8.35 2.59 2.47
C GLN A 168 -9.55 3.55 2.39
N GLN A 169 -9.37 4.72 1.77
CA GLN A 169 -10.43 5.71 1.56
C GLN A 169 -11.56 5.20 0.65
N ALA A 170 -11.26 4.25 -0.25
CA ALA A 170 -12.23 3.66 -1.17
C ALA A 170 -12.92 2.40 -0.62
N MET A 171 -12.46 1.87 0.52
CA MET A 171 -13.04 0.68 1.15
C MET A 171 -14.07 1.05 2.22
N LEU A 172 -15.00 0.11 2.46
CA LEU A 172 -15.89 0.07 3.61
C LEU A 172 -15.87 -1.37 4.13
N ILE A 173 -15.46 -1.56 5.39
CA ILE A 173 -15.08 -2.86 5.94
C ILE A 173 -16.04 -3.23 7.06
N HIS A 174 -16.60 -4.45 7.04
CA HIS A 174 -17.40 -4.94 8.16
C HIS A 174 -16.52 -5.12 9.42
N LYS A 175 -17.02 -4.72 10.59
CA LYS A 175 -16.26 -4.72 11.85
C LYS A 175 -15.69 -6.10 12.21
N ASN A 176 -16.36 -7.18 11.87
CA ASN A 176 -15.90 -8.54 12.14
C ASN A 176 -14.63 -8.92 11.35
N VAL A 177 -14.37 -8.32 10.19
CA VAL A 177 -13.10 -8.47 9.47
C VAL A 177 -11.96 -7.85 10.30
N LEU A 178 -12.17 -6.64 10.83
CA LEU A 178 -11.20 -5.91 11.64
C LEU A 178 -11.00 -6.51 13.04
N SER A 179 -11.96 -7.27 13.55
CA SER A 179 -11.81 -7.99 14.82
C SER A 179 -10.85 -9.18 14.71
N LYS A 180 -10.71 -9.75 13.51
CA LYS A 180 -9.84 -10.90 13.22
C LYS A 180 -8.44 -10.46 12.78
N THR A 181 -8.32 -9.29 12.16
CA THR A 181 -7.07 -8.81 11.55
C THR A 181 -6.89 -7.32 11.80
N GLN A 182 -5.76 -6.94 12.37
CA GLN A 182 -5.44 -5.54 12.66
C GLN A 182 -4.51 -4.95 11.61
N PHE A 183 -4.50 -3.61 11.48
CA PHE A 183 -3.51 -2.92 10.66
C PHE A 183 -2.10 -3.19 11.20
N PRO A 184 -1.13 -3.56 10.34
CA PRO A 184 0.21 -3.97 10.77
C PRO A 184 1.05 -2.75 11.19
N GLU A 185 1.27 -2.56 12.50
CA GLU A 185 1.90 -1.36 13.06
C GLU A 185 3.39 -1.22 12.71
N TYR A 186 4.03 -2.31 12.29
CA TYR A 186 5.42 -2.30 11.82
C TYR A 186 5.59 -1.80 10.38
N PHE A 187 4.50 -1.68 9.61
CA PHE A 187 4.51 -1.08 8.28
C PHE A 187 4.21 0.42 8.34
N LYS A 188 5.22 1.27 8.21
CA LYS A 188 5.03 2.74 8.09
C LYS A 188 4.72 3.19 6.66
N ALA A 189 4.85 2.30 5.67
CA ALA A 189 4.39 2.44 4.30
C ALA A 189 3.99 1.05 3.78
N LEU A 190 3.13 0.97 2.75
CA LEU A 190 2.54 -0.28 2.20
C LEU A 190 1.74 -1.12 3.22
N GLY A 191 1.46 -0.59 4.39
CA GLY A 191 0.67 -1.29 5.41
C GLY A 191 -0.76 -1.56 4.98
N ASP A 192 -1.34 -0.69 4.17
CA ASP A 192 -2.64 -0.87 3.53
C ASP A 192 -2.66 -2.05 2.54
N ARG A 193 -1.60 -2.19 1.76
CA ARG A 193 -1.42 -3.29 0.81
C ARG A 193 -1.26 -4.63 1.52
N TYR A 194 -0.41 -4.68 2.55
CA TYR A 194 -0.24 -5.88 3.35
C TYR A 194 -1.51 -6.25 4.10
N PHE A 195 -2.17 -5.27 4.71
CA PHE A 195 -3.47 -5.47 5.40
C PHE A 195 -4.52 -6.06 4.47
N ALA A 196 -4.62 -5.58 3.21
CA ALA A 196 -5.57 -6.13 2.24
C ALA A 196 -5.27 -7.60 1.90
N VAL A 197 -3.99 -8.00 1.79
CA VAL A 197 -3.62 -9.41 1.63
C VAL A 197 -3.99 -10.21 2.88
N ASP A 198 -3.73 -9.68 4.05
CA ASP A 198 -3.94 -10.34 5.34
C ASP A 198 -5.44 -10.65 5.58
N ILE A 199 -6.32 -9.65 5.38
CA ILE A 199 -7.78 -9.86 5.50
C ILE A 199 -8.34 -10.78 4.41
N LEU A 200 -7.82 -10.72 3.18
CA LEU A 200 -8.22 -11.63 2.10
C LEU A 200 -7.86 -13.08 2.45
N LYS A 201 -6.67 -13.32 3.01
CA LYS A 201 -6.22 -14.63 3.50
C LYS A 201 -7.00 -15.09 4.72
N ALA A 202 -7.50 -14.17 5.53
CA ALA A 202 -8.41 -14.45 6.65
C ALA A 202 -9.85 -14.75 6.21
N GLY A 203 -10.15 -14.75 4.91
CA GLY A 203 -11.44 -15.10 4.33
C GLY A 203 -12.37 -13.92 4.06
N ALA A 204 -11.85 -12.69 4.01
CA ALA A 204 -12.67 -11.54 3.62
C ALA A 204 -13.16 -11.64 2.17
N ASN A 205 -14.44 -11.33 1.97
CA ASN A 205 -15.10 -11.28 0.67
C ASN A 205 -15.09 -9.84 0.14
N PHE A 206 -14.36 -9.60 -0.94
CA PHE A 206 -14.24 -8.28 -1.56
C PHE A 206 -15.33 -8.08 -2.61
N VAL A 207 -16.20 -7.10 -2.39
CA VAL A 207 -17.33 -6.78 -3.26
C VAL A 207 -17.11 -5.39 -3.89
N TYR A 208 -17.10 -5.34 -5.22
CA TYR A 208 -16.89 -4.12 -5.97
C TYR A 208 -18.16 -3.27 -6.07
N THR A 209 -18.01 -1.96 -5.87
CA THR A 209 -19.05 -0.96 -6.13
C THR A 209 -18.60 -0.05 -7.27
N PRO A 210 -19.28 -0.02 -8.43
CA PRO A 210 -18.88 0.74 -9.61
C PRO A 210 -19.17 2.23 -9.44
N MET A 211 -18.29 2.92 -8.72
CA MET A 211 -18.34 4.38 -8.51
C MET A 211 -16.96 4.93 -8.16
N ILE A 212 -16.74 6.21 -8.40
CA ILE A 212 -15.64 6.95 -7.77
C ILE A 212 -16.04 7.22 -6.33
N GLY A 213 -15.52 6.40 -5.40
CA GLY A 213 -15.91 6.47 -3.98
C GLY A 213 -15.03 7.41 -3.15
N ALA A 214 -13.80 7.68 -3.59
CA ALA A 214 -12.85 8.47 -2.82
C ALA A 214 -11.97 9.34 -3.71
N TYR A 215 -11.46 10.42 -3.11
CA TYR A 215 -10.54 11.37 -3.74
C TYR A 215 -9.24 11.36 -2.96
N TYR A 216 -8.19 10.84 -3.59
CA TYR A 216 -6.86 10.70 -3.02
C TYR A 216 -5.99 11.89 -3.40
N THR A 217 -5.59 12.69 -2.41
CA THR A 217 -4.80 13.90 -2.61
C THR A 217 -3.33 13.59 -2.86
N LYS A 218 -2.80 14.18 -3.93
CA LYS A 218 -1.39 14.14 -4.28
C LYS A 218 -0.77 15.52 -4.15
N HIS A 219 0.15 15.67 -3.18
CA HIS A 219 0.93 16.88 -2.94
C HIS A 219 2.42 16.56 -2.72
N GLN A 220 3.28 17.58 -2.69
CA GLN A 220 4.74 17.38 -2.64
C GLN A 220 5.21 16.64 -1.38
N SER A 221 4.52 16.82 -0.25
CA SER A 221 4.89 16.22 1.03
C SER A 221 4.37 14.78 1.22
N ASN A 222 3.68 14.16 0.25
CA ASN A 222 3.30 12.75 0.37
C ASN A 222 4.54 11.87 0.54
N ARG A 223 4.56 11.03 1.58
CA ARG A 223 5.65 10.07 1.85
C ARG A 223 5.93 9.13 0.69
N THR A 224 4.90 8.81 -0.10
CA THR A 224 5.01 7.94 -1.28
C THR A 224 5.84 8.53 -2.41
N ASN A 225 6.20 9.82 -2.37
CA ASN A 225 7.09 10.46 -3.34
C ASN A 225 8.57 10.12 -3.11
N ASN A 226 8.95 9.64 -1.91
CA ASN A 226 10.31 9.24 -1.60
C ASN A 226 10.53 7.77 -1.97
N TRP A 227 11.14 7.53 -3.15
CA TRP A 227 11.34 6.17 -3.66
C TRP A 227 12.25 5.33 -2.75
N ASN A 228 13.36 5.88 -2.24
CA ASN A 228 14.26 5.13 -1.36
C ASN A 228 13.54 4.66 -0.08
N TYR A 229 12.67 5.51 0.47
CA TYR A 229 11.82 5.14 1.59
C TYR A 229 10.86 4.01 1.20
N MET A 230 10.13 4.17 0.11
CA MET A 230 9.17 3.18 -0.39
C MET A 230 9.83 1.84 -0.73
N ARG A 231 11.02 1.86 -1.36
CA ARG A 231 11.78 0.67 -1.71
C ARG A 231 12.07 -0.23 -0.50
N ASN A 232 12.48 0.37 0.62
CA ASN A 232 12.73 -0.39 1.86
C ASN A 232 11.47 -1.11 2.35
N TYR A 233 10.31 -0.47 2.22
CA TYR A 233 9.04 -1.09 2.60
C TYR A 233 8.57 -2.13 1.58
N TYR A 234 8.88 -2.01 0.29
CA TYR A 234 8.65 -3.10 -0.67
C TYR A 234 9.48 -4.33 -0.34
N VAL A 235 10.74 -4.16 0.06
CA VAL A 235 11.58 -5.28 0.52
C VAL A 235 10.96 -5.96 1.74
N LEU A 236 10.61 -5.17 2.77
CA LEU A 236 9.94 -5.67 3.97
C LEU A 236 8.61 -6.37 3.64
N PHE A 237 7.84 -5.80 2.71
CA PHE A 237 6.57 -6.37 2.25
C PHE A 237 6.76 -7.76 1.66
N TYR A 238 7.72 -7.94 0.73
CA TYR A 238 7.96 -9.24 0.12
C TYR A 238 8.56 -10.25 1.11
N GLU A 239 9.43 -9.84 2.02
CA GLU A 239 9.91 -10.71 3.10
C GLU A 239 8.77 -11.19 4.00
N THR A 240 7.85 -10.28 4.33
CA THR A 240 6.70 -10.61 5.18
C THR A 240 5.72 -11.54 4.46
N ILE A 241 5.44 -11.28 3.17
CA ILE A 241 4.62 -12.19 2.35
C ILE A 241 5.28 -13.57 2.25
N ALA A 242 6.58 -13.63 1.94
CA ALA A 242 7.29 -14.90 1.82
C ALA A 242 7.29 -15.72 3.12
N LYS A 243 7.30 -15.03 4.27
CA LYS A 243 7.25 -15.65 5.59
C LYS A 243 5.86 -16.16 5.96
N ASN A 244 4.83 -15.30 5.77
CA ASN A 244 3.49 -15.55 6.29
C ASN A 244 2.59 -16.26 5.27
N TYR A 245 2.84 -16.07 3.97
CA TYR A 245 2.05 -16.57 2.85
C TYR A 245 2.94 -17.11 1.72
N PRO A 246 3.76 -18.15 1.97
CA PRO A 246 4.75 -18.65 1.01
C PRO A 246 4.12 -19.10 -0.32
N GLU A 247 2.86 -19.52 -0.33
CA GLU A 247 2.10 -19.87 -1.53
C GLU A 247 1.86 -18.69 -2.48
N LEU A 248 1.97 -17.45 -1.97
CA LEU A 248 1.82 -16.23 -2.76
C LEU A 248 3.13 -15.77 -3.43
N ASN A 249 4.27 -16.38 -3.12
CA ASN A 249 5.58 -15.95 -3.62
C ASN A 249 5.67 -15.88 -5.15
N GLN A 250 4.96 -16.77 -5.85
CA GLN A 250 4.92 -16.76 -7.31
C GLN A 250 4.39 -15.44 -7.88
N PHE A 251 3.43 -14.81 -7.21
CA PHE A 251 2.86 -13.52 -7.61
C PHE A 251 3.76 -12.32 -7.27
N CYS A 252 4.65 -12.47 -6.26
CA CYS A 252 5.61 -11.43 -5.87
C CYS A 252 6.77 -11.30 -6.85
N ARG A 253 6.99 -12.30 -7.69
CA ARG A 253 8.18 -12.44 -8.53
C ARG A 253 8.49 -11.20 -9.36
N VAL A 254 7.50 -10.61 -10.01
CA VAL A 254 7.69 -9.42 -10.87
C VAL A 254 8.24 -8.23 -10.08
N GLY A 255 7.67 -7.97 -8.91
CA GLY A 255 8.13 -6.88 -8.02
C GLY A 255 9.51 -7.16 -7.43
N ILE A 256 9.78 -8.40 -7.02
CA ILE A 256 11.09 -8.81 -6.50
C ILE A 256 12.16 -8.71 -7.59
N GLU A 257 11.89 -9.16 -8.82
CA GLU A 257 12.81 -9.05 -9.95
C GLU A 257 13.17 -7.59 -10.23
N HIS A 258 12.18 -6.69 -10.22
CA HIS A 258 12.42 -5.24 -10.37
C HIS A 258 13.35 -4.68 -9.30
N LEU A 259 13.10 -4.99 -8.03
CA LEU A 259 13.94 -4.54 -6.91
C LEU A 259 15.34 -5.15 -6.93
N LEU A 260 15.49 -6.39 -7.40
CA LEU A 260 16.80 -7.03 -7.58
C LEU A 260 17.61 -6.35 -8.70
N GLU A 261 16.97 -6.00 -9.82
CA GLU A 261 17.60 -5.23 -10.90
C GLU A 261 18.11 -3.88 -10.39
N GLU A 262 17.29 -3.22 -9.58
CA GLU A 262 17.65 -1.94 -8.97
C GLU A 262 18.79 -2.08 -7.96
N ALA A 263 18.72 -3.07 -7.07
CA ALA A 263 19.78 -3.35 -6.10
C ALA A 263 21.12 -3.65 -6.77
N ILE A 264 21.11 -4.37 -7.91
CA ILE A 264 22.33 -4.61 -8.71
C ILE A 264 22.85 -3.31 -9.29
N ARG A 265 21.98 -2.47 -9.86
CA ARG A 265 22.37 -1.20 -10.48
C ARG A 265 22.95 -0.22 -9.46
N GLU A 266 22.35 -0.16 -8.27
CA GLU A 266 22.76 0.74 -7.18
C GLU A 266 23.85 0.16 -6.29
N GLN A 267 24.26 -1.09 -6.51
CA GLN A 267 25.23 -1.82 -5.69
C GLN A 267 24.77 -2.00 -4.22
N ASP A 268 23.47 -2.15 -4.02
CA ASP A 268 22.86 -2.38 -2.71
C ASP A 268 22.89 -3.89 -2.38
N GLU A 269 23.95 -4.27 -1.68
CA GLU A 269 24.19 -5.68 -1.29
C GLU A 269 23.14 -6.20 -0.31
N ASP A 270 22.71 -5.35 0.63
CA ASP A 270 21.74 -5.77 1.65
C ASP A 270 20.39 -6.13 1.00
N THR A 271 19.83 -5.22 0.23
CA THR A 271 18.59 -5.45 -0.51
C THR A 271 18.68 -6.68 -1.41
N PHE A 272 19.79 -6.83 -2.14
CA PHE A 272 19.99 -7.99 -3.00
C PHE A 272 20.00 -9.30 -2.20
N ASN A 273 20.75 -9.38 -1.09
CA ASN A 273 20.86 -10.57 -0.26
C ASN A 273 19.55 -10.95 0.43
N ARG A 274 18.75 -9.99 0.79
CA ARG A 274 17.40 -10.18 1.38
C ARG A 274 16.45 -10.79 0.37
N LEU A 275 16.33 -10.15 -0.80
CA LEU A 275 15.35 -10.53 -1.82
C LEU A 275 15.67 -11.87 -2.50
N ILE A 276 16.94 -12.17 -2.74
CA ILE A 276 17.30 -13.42 -3.43
C ILE A 276 16.98 -14.68 -2.60
N LYS A 277 16.88 -14.54 -1.27
CA LYS A 277 16.56 -15.65 -0.37
C LYS A 277 15.10 -16.06 -0.43
N ILE A 278 14.22 -15.13 -0.80
CA ILE A 278 12.76 -15.31 -0.79
C ILE A 278 12.17 -15.63 -2.15
N VAL A 279 12.95 -15.49 -3.23
CA VAL A 279 12.46 -15.75 -4.59
C VAL A 279 12.29 -17.25 -4.82
N THR A 280 11.05 -17.66 -5.12
CA THR A 280 10.71 -19.05 -5.43
C THR A 280 9.82 -19.10 -6.69
N PRO A 281 10.13 -19.93 -7.70
CA PRO A 281 11.39 -20.66 -7.89
C PRO A 281 12.58 -19.69 -8.04
N PRO A 282 13.83 -20.15 -7.79
CA PRO A 282 15.00 -19.29 -7.93
C PRO A 282 14.99 -18.57 -9.28
N ILE A 283 15.26 -17.27 -9.25
CA ILE A 283 15.28 -16.48 -10.50
C ILE A 283 16.40 -17.01 -11.37
N ASN A 284 16.05 -17.49 -12.54
CA ASN A 284 17.02 -17.69 -13.60
C ASN A 284 17.35 -16.33 -14.22
N LEU A 285 18.37 -15.65 -13.67
CA LEU A 285 18.86 -14.38 -14.20
C LEU A 285 19.37 -14.47 -15.64
N PHE A 286 19.37 -15.68 -16.23
CA PHE A 286 19.61 -15.90 -17.67
C PHE A 286 18.35 -15.74 -18.52
N ASP A 287 17.17 -15.57 -17.92
CA ASP A 287 15.94 -15.40 -18.68
C ASP A 287 15.97 -14.08 -19.44
N LYS A 288 15.58 -14.12 -20.74
CA LYS A 288 15.59 -12.99 -21.68
C LYS A 288 14.74 -11.78 -21.21
N LYS A 289 13.96 -11.94 -20.14
CA LYS A 289 13.07 -10.90 -19.57
C LYS A 289 13.81 -9.84 -18.74
N PHE A 290 15.04 -10.10 -18.27
CA PHE A 290 15.81 -9.08 -17.56
C PHE A 290 16.29 -7.99 -18.54
N LYS A 291 15.63 -6.84 -18.51
CA LYS A 291 15.96 -5.67 -19.34
C LYS A 291 17.11 -4.82 -18.75
N VAL A 292 18.11 -5.40 -18.16
CA VAL A 292 19.29 -4.67 -17.72
C VAL A 292 20.24 -4.52 -18.90
N ASN A 293 20.73 -3.31 -19.14
CA ASN A 293 21.65 -2.99 -20.24
C ASN A 293 22.97 -3.76 -20.20
N ASN A 294 23.17 -4.66 -19.25
CA ASN A 294 24.37 -5.47 -19.09
C ASN A 294 24.06 -6.93 -18.73
N LYS A 295 23.22 -7.61 -19.55
CA LYS A 295 22.79 -9.00 -19.39
C LYS A 295 23.94 -9.98 -19.06
N LEU A 296 25.10 -9.79 -19.69
CA LEU A 296 26.23 -10.69 -19.55
C LEU A 296 26.87 -10.60 -18.14
N THR A 297 26.92 -9.39 -17.57
CA THR A 297 27.46 -9.17 -16.22
C THR A 297 26.58 -9.82 -15.15
N ILE A 298 25.28 -9.68 -15.29
CA ILE A 298 24.30 -10.29 -14.37
C ILE A 298 24.32 -11.81 -14.48
N GLN A 299 24.39 -12.35 -15.69
CA GLN A 299 24.49 -13.78 -15.92
C GLN A 299 25.74 -14.39 -15.27
N ILE A 300 26.88 -13.69 -15.38
CA ILE A 300 28.15 -14.11 -14.79
C ILE A 300 28.07 -14.02 -13.26
N LEU A 301 27.54 -12.92 -12.72
CA LEU A 301 27.34 -12.71 -11.28
C LEU A 301 26.48 -13.81 -10.66
N ASN A 302 25.43 -14.25 -11.35
CA ASN A 302 24.55 -15.28 -10.86
C ASN A 302 25.18 -16.67 -10.81
N LYS A 303 25.96 -17.04 -11.85
CA LYS A 303 26.73 -18.29 -11.83
C LYS A 303 27.81 -18.29 -10.76
N ILE A 304 28.54 -17.19 -10.62
CA ILE A 304 29.60 -17.05 -9.60
C ILE A 304 28.97 -17.06 -8.21
N ARG A 305 27.79 -16.48 -8.03
CA ARG A 305 27.08 -16.42 -6.76
C ARG A 305 26.60 -17.79 -6.25
N GLN A 306 26.19 -18.69 -7.13
CA GLN A 306 25.83 -20.05 -6.73
C GLN A 306 26.98 -20.79 -6.03
N ILE A 307 28.22 -20.35 -6.27
CA ILE A 307 29.47 -20.99 -5.76
C ILE A 307 30.33 -20.04 -4.90
N THR A 308 29.97 -18.76 -4.77
CA THR A 308 30.76 -17.77 -4.04
C THR A 308 29.90 -16.96 -3.07
N PRO A 309 30.36 -16.76 -1.80
CA PRO A 309 29.67 -15.89 -0.85
C PRO A 309 29.45 -14.48 -1.41
N SER A 310 28.28 -13.90 -1.12
CA SER A 310 27.83 -12.61 -1.70
C SER A 310 28.79 -11.46 -1.45
N PHE A 311 29.41 -11.38 -0.25
CA PHE A 311 30.36 -10.31 0.09
C PHE A 311 31.62 -10.32 -0.81
N LEU A 312 32.08 -11.50 -1.22
CA LEU A 312 33.20 -11.63 -2.15
C LEU A 312 32.83 -11.17 -3.55
N LEU A 313 31.59 -11.43 -3.96
CA LEU A 313 31.04 -10.96 -5.23
C LEU A 313 31.00 -9.44 -5.28
N TYR A 314 30.50 -8.82 -4.22
CA TYR A 314 30.33 -7.37 -4.16
C TYR A 314 31.65 -6.60 -4.05
N GLU A 315 32.62 -7.08 -3.27
CA GLU A 315 33.96 -6.51 -3.23
C GLU A 315 34.65 -6.56 -4.61
N LYS A 316 34.47 -7.67 -5.32
CA LYS A 316 34.97 -7.80 -6.70
C LYS A 316 34.23 -6.92 -7.70
N TYR A 317 32.99 -6.49 -7.39
CA TYR A 317 32.19 -5.63 -8.27
C TYR A 317 32.40 -4.13 -8.01
N ARG A 318 32.88 -3.74 -6.81
CA ARG A 318 33.03 -2.34 -6.36
C ARG A 318 34.23 -1.57 -6.90
N GLY A 319 35.08 -2.13 -7.71
CA GLY A 319 36.30 -1.43 -8.14
C GLY A 319 36.76 -1.71 -9.57
N PRO A 320 37.72 -0.92 -10.08
CA PRO A 320 38.30 -1.15 -11.40
C PRO A 320 38.88 -2.56 -11.58
N ARG A 321 39.42 -3.15 -10.50
CA ARG A 321 39.95 -4.53 -10.49
C ARG A 321 38.85 -5.58 -10.70
N SER A 322 37.66 -5.36 -10.16
CA SER A 322 36.54 -6.27 -10.34
C SER A 322 35.95 -6.22 -11.75
N LYS A 323 35.94 -5.07 -12.39
CA LYS A 323 35.58 -4.94 -13.82
C LYS A 323 36.52 -5.75 -14.71
N LYS A 324 37.82 -5.77 -14.38
CA LYS A 324 38.84 -6.53 -15.11
C LYS A 324 38.67 -8.06 -14.91
N ILE A 325 38.29 -8.51 -13.71
CA ILE A 325 38.06 -9.91 -13.43
C ILE A 325 36.77 -10.39 -14.13
N ILE A 326 35.73 -9.57 -14.15
CA ILE A 326 34.48 -9.87 -14.85
C ILE A 326 34.73 -9.94 -16.37
N SER A 327 35.55 -9.04 -16.94
CA SER A 327 35.90 -9.10 -18.36
C SER A 327 36.70 -10.34 -18.73
N LEU A 328 37.64 -10.76 -17.88
CA LEU A 328 38.43 -11.98 -18.06
C LEU A 328 37.58 -13.25 -17.98
N PHE A 329 36.59 -13.28 -17.05
CA PHE A 329 35.60 -14.37 -16.96
C PHE A 329 34.69 -14.40 -18.21
N THR A 330 34.31 -13.24 -18.71
CA THR A 330 33.48 -13.08 -19.90
C THR A 330 34.17 -13.58 -21.15
N GLU A 331 35.47 -13.29 -21.31
CA GLU A 331 36.30 -13.78 -22.39
C GLU A 331 36.51 -15.31 -22.31
N LYS A 332 36.81 -15.84 -21.13
CA LYS A 332 36.93 -17.28 -20.93
C LYS A 332 35.64 -18.04 -21.18
N MET A 333 34.49 -17.45 -20.83
CA MET A 333 33.16 -18.06 -21.11
C MET A 333 32.80 -17.99 -22.58
N LYS A 334 33.29 -17.00 -23.35
CA LYS A 334 33.16 -16.97 -24.82
C LYS A 334 33.97 -18.07 -25.48
N LEU A 335 35.16 -18.35 -24.98
CA LEU A 335 36.04 -19.43 -25.46
C LEU A 335 35.53 -20.85 -25.14
N LEU A 336 34.63 -20.99 -24.15
CA LEU A 336 34.00 -22.29 -23.79
C LEU A 336 32.67 -22.54 -24.56
N LYS A 337 32.23 -21.58 -25.38
CA LYS A 337 31.01 -21.69 -26.22
C LYS A 337 31.31 -21.76 -27.72
N GLY A 338 32.55 -21.72 -28.14
CA GLY A 338 33.05 -22.06 -29.47
C GLY A 338 33.70 -23.43 -29.43
#